data_225e6bf9950e2fef3db8fff82a66001d
#
_entry.id   225e6bf9950e2fef3db8fff82a66001d
#
_cell.length_a   1.000
_cell.length_b   1.000
_cell.length_c   1.000
_cell.angle_alpha   90.00
_cell.angle_beta   90.00
_cell.angle_gamma   90.00
#
_symmetry.space_group_name_H-M   'P 1'
#
loop_
_entity.id
_entity.type
_entity.pdbx_description
1 polymer ?
#
loop_
_entity_poly.entity_id
_entity_poly.type
_entity_poly.pdbx_seq_one_letter_code
_entity_poly.pdbx_strand_id
1 'polypeptide(L)'
;MKIRSPIVSVLGHVDHGKTTLLDYIRGSTIADKEAGGITQHIGATEIPNDTIDEICGSFISALTIKDLIPGLFFIDTPGHAAFTSLRKRGGALADLAVLIVDVNDGFKPQTFEALNILKMYKTPFIVVANKIDMIFGWETHEGLSFK
;
A
#
# COMPACT_ATOMS: atom_id res chain seq x y z
N MET A 1 -1.14 -15.45 24.27
CA MET A 1 -0.16 -14.66 23.52
C MET A 1 -0.96 -13.72 22.65
N LYS A 2 -0.82 -12.39 22.75
CA LYS A 2 -1.55 -11.48 21.86
C LYS A 2 -0.81 -11.42 20.53
N ILE A 3 -1.51 -11.75 19.44
CA ILE A 3 -0.99 -11.59 18.06
C ILE A 3 -1.04 -10.10 17.73
N ARG A 4 0.02 -9.54 17.18
CA ARG A 4 0.07 -8.15 16.74
C ARG A 4 -0.48 -8.02 15.31
N SER A 5 -0.92 -6.84 14.96
CA SER A 5 -1.23 -6.49 13.56
C SER A 5 0.05 -6.59 12.72
N PRO A 6 0.04 -7.29 11.57
CA PRO A 6 1.14 -7.26 10.62
C PRO A 6 1.40 -5.84 10.10
N ILE A 7 2.67 -5.52 9.91
CA ILE A 7 3.11 -4.22 9.40
C ILE A 7 3.20 -4.29 7.89
N VAL A 8 2.47 -3.41 7.21
CA VAL A 8 2.43 -3.28 5.75
C VAL A 8 3.08 -1.97 5.35
N SER A 9 4.14 -2.03 4.56
CA SER A 9 4.81 -0.85 4.01
C SER A 9 4.29 -0.55 2.60
N VAL A 10 3.90 0.70 2.34
CA VAL A 10 3.44 1.15 1.02
C VAL A 10 4.56 1.90 0.32
N LEU A 11 4.94 1.43 -0.86
CA LEU A 11 6.12 1.83 -1.61
C LEU A 11 5.74 2.18 -3.06
N GLY A 12 6.54 3.02 -3.69
CA GLY A 12 6.36 3.41 -5.08
C GLY A 12 6.93 4.79 -5.34
N HIS A 13 6.94 5.18 -6.61
CA HIS A 13 7.41 6.51 -7.02
C HIS A 13 6.48 7.62 -6.53
N VAL A 14 6.96 8.86 -6.52
CA VAL A 14 6.14 10.06 -6.27
C VAL A 14 4.99 10.05 -7.29
N ASP A 15 3.82 10.51 -6.88
CA ASP A 15 2.59 10.63 -7.70
C ASP A 15 2.02 9.32 -8.27
N HIS A 16 2.53 8.15 -7.88
CA HIS A 16 1.96 6.86 -8.27
C HIS A 16 0.69 6.48 -7.47
N GLY A 17 0.22 7.35 -6.55
CA GLY A 17 -1.06 7.21 -5.84
C GLY A 17 -0.99 6.44 -4.51
N LYS A 18 0.18 6.41 -3.85
CA LYS A 18 0.34 5.77 -2.52
C LYS A 18 -0.63 6.32 -1.48
N THR A 19 -0.65 7.65 -1.32
CA THR A 19 -1.51 8.32 -0.35
C THR A 19 -2.98 8.15 -0.70
N THR A 20 -3.33 8.25 -1.98
CA THR A 20 -4.71 8.03 -2.45
C THR A 20 -5.22 6.63 -2.11
N LEU A 21 -4.40 5.59 -2.32
CA LEU A 21 -4.75 4.22 -1.92
C LEU A 21 -4.94 4.10 -0.41
N LEU A 22 -4.02 4.66 0.37
CA LEU A 22 -4.12 4.61 1.83
C LEU A 22 -5.34 5.39 2.35
N ASP A 23 -5.68 6.51 1.74
CA ASP A 23 -6.86 7.29 2.13
C ASP A 23 -8.15 6.57 1.78
N TYR A 24 -8.20 5.89 0.65
CA TYR A 24 -9.33 5.03 0.31
C TYR A 24 -9.53 3.94 1.38
N ILE A 25 -8.45 3.28 1.78
CA ILE A 25 -8.48 2.25 2.83
C ILE A 25 -8.88 2.84 4.18
N ARG A 26 -8.45 4.06 4.49
CA ARG A 26 -8.77 4.78 5.75
C ARG A 26 -10.17 5.38 5.75
N GLY A 27 -10.83 5.50 4.59
CA GLY A 27 -12.06 6.25 4.45
C GLY A 27 -11.89 7.75 4.68
N SER A 28 -10.70 8.29 4.42
CA SER A 28 -10.36 9.70 4.59
C SER A 28 -9.69 10.29 3.34
N THR A 29 -9.76 11.59 3.18
CA THR A 29 -9.16 12.33 2.04
C THR A 29 -7.93 13.12 2.48
N ILE A 30 -6.91 12.45 2.99
CA ILE A 30 -5.68 13.11 3.45
C ILE A 30 -4.91 13.68 2.25
N ALA A 31 -4.92 13.00 1.09
CA ALA A 31 -4.23 13.43 -0.12
C ALA A 31 -4.65 14.84 -0.57
N ASP A 32 -5.94 15.18 -0.41
CA ASP A 32 -6.49 16.50 -0.76
C ASP A 32 -6.03 17.61 0.20
N LYS A 33 -5.56 17.27 1.39
CA LYS A 33 -5.11 18.21 2.42
C LYS A 33 -3.62 18.46 2.38
N GLU A 34 -2.84 17.59 1.74
CA GLU A 34 -1.41 17.77 1.54
C GLU A 34 -1.15 18.58 0.27
N ALA A 35 -0.29 19.60 0.36
CA ALA A 35 0.05 20.45 -0.77
C ALA A 35 0.70 19.61 -1.89
N GLY A 36 0.02 19.54 -3.05
CA GLY A 36 0.48 18.75 -4.19
C GLY A 36 0.28 17.26 -4.08
N GLY A 37 -0.49 16.77 -3.10
CA GLY A 37 -0.76 15.33 -2.93
C GLY A 37 0.49 14.50 -2.60
N ILE A 38 1.56 15.13 -2.12
CA ILE A 38 2.83 14.48 -1.79
C ILE A 38 2.93 14.32 -0.28
N THR A 39 3.10 13.08 0.18
CA THR A 39 3.29 12.78 1.60
C THR A 39 4.66 13.27 2.07
N GLN A 40 4.66 14.20 3.03
CA GLN A 40 5.88 14.83 3.58
C GLN A 40 6.29 14.22 4.93
N HIS A 41 5.39 13.53 5.60
CA HIS A 41 5.61 12.91 6.91
C HIS A 41 5.35 11.41 6.87
N ILE A 42 6.11 10.65 7.65
CA ILE A 42 5.84 9.22 7.84
C ILE A 42 4.55 9.09 8.63
N GLY A 43 3.52 8.61 7.97
CA GLY A 43 2.24 8.25 8.58
C GLY A 43 2.18 6.78 8.95
N ALA A 44 1.55 6.48 10.08
CA ALA A 44 1.26 5.10 10.47
C ALA A 44 -0.21 4.99 10.83
N THR A 45 -0.89 3.99 10.30
CA THR A 45 -2.33 3.81 10.51
C THR A 45 -2.66 2.34 10.73
N GLU A 46 -3.37 2.05 11.80
CA GLU A 46 -3.95 0.73 12.02
C GLU A 46 -5.33 0.67 11.36
N ILE A 47 -5.55 -0.36 10.56
CA ILE A 47 -6.82 -0.68 9.93
C ILE A 47 -7.37 -1.92 10.62
N PRO A 48 -8.43 -1.79 11.43
CA PRO A 48 -9.03 -2.92 12.13
C PRO A 48 -9.75 -3.87 11.16
N ASN A 49 -9.96 -5.10 11.58
CA ASN A 49 -10.62 -6.12 10.77
C ASN A 49 -12.00 -5.71 10.27
N ASP A 50 -12.78 -4.98 11.09
CA ASP A 50 -14.11 -4.54 10.68
C ASP A 50 -14.05 -3.65 9.42
N THR A 51 -13.09 -2.73 9.35
CA THR A 51 -12.87 -1.90 8.15
C THR A 51 -12.38 -2.72 6.96
N ILE A 52 -11.53 -3.73 7.20
CA ILE A 52 -11.07 -4.65 6.16
C ILE A 52 -12.27 -5.45 5.60
N ASP A 53 -13.17 -5.88 6.48
CA ASP A 53 -14.39 -6.58 6.10
C ASP A 53 -15.34 -5.71 5.27
N GLU A 54 -15.50 -4.44 5.62
CA GLU A 54 -16.30 -3.47 4.85
C GLU A 54 -15.75 -3.28 3.42
N ILE A 55 -14.42 -3.13 3.30
CA ILE A 55 -13.76 -2.90 2.01
C ILE A 55 -13.74 -4.17 1.15
N CYS A 56 -13.41 -5.29 1.75
CA CYS A 56 -13.19 -6.55 1.02
C CYS A 56 -14.46 -7.40 0.87
N GLY A 57 -15.48 -7.18 1.71
CA GLY A 57 -16.78 -7.86 1.63
C GLY A 57 -16.67 -9.38 1.49
N SER A 58 -17.32 -9.92 0.45
CA SER A 58 -17.37 -11.36 0.20
C SER A 58 -16.03 -12.02 -0.13
N PHE A 59 -15.00 -11.25 -0.49
CA PHE A 59 -13.67 -11.82 -0.78
C PHE A 59 -13.00 -12.39 0.47
N ILE A 60 -13.23 -11.79 1.64
CA ILE A 60 -12.65 -12.27 2.90
C ILE A 60 -13.46 -13.41 3.51
N SER A 61 -14.76 -13.49 3.26
CA SER A 61 -15.59 -14.57 3.81
C SER A 61 -15.14 -15.96 3.36
N ALA A 62 -14.44 -16.04 2.23
CA ALA A 62 -13.83 -17.28 1.74
C ALA A 62 -12.46 -17.60 2.39
N LEU A 63 -11.89 -16.66 3.13
CA LEU A 63 -10.58 -16.80 3.77
C LEU A 63 -10.78 -16.83 5.29
N THR A 64 -10.44 -17.93 5.94
CA THR A 64 -10.52 -18.15 7.41
C THR A 64 -9.51 -17.26 8.17
N ILE A 65 -9.26 -16.03 7.72
CA ILE A 65 -8.22 -15.14 8.28
C ILE A 65 -8.76 -14.26 9.42
N LYS A 66 -10.08 -14.10 9.53
CA LYS A 66 -10.73 -13.20 10.50
C LYS A 66 -10.27 -13.37 11.95
N ASP A 67 -9.94 -14.57 12.33
CA ASP A 67 -9.60 -14.91 13.74
C ASP A 67 -8.09 -14.92 13.99
N LEU A 68 -7.25 -14.71 12.97
CA LEU A 68 -5.80 -14.89 13.08
C LEU A 68 -5.06 -13.59 13.40
N ILE A 69 -5.54 -12.43 12.94
CA ILE A 69 -4.88 -11.14 13.14
C ILE A 69 -5.88 -10.07 13.55
N PRO A 70 -5.52 -9.09 14.40
CA PRO A 70 -6.44 -8.04 14.86
C PRO A 70 -6.73 -6.95 13.81
N GLY A 71 -5.91 -6.86 12.76
CA GLY A 71 -5.97 -5.86 11.70
C GLY A 71 -4.67 -5.76 10.95
N LEU A 72 -4.50 -4.71 10.14
CA LEU A 72 -3.28 -4.40 9.42
C LEU A 72 -2.74 -3.04 9.86
N PHE A 73 -1.44 -2.92 10.02
CA PHE A 73 -0.77 -1.68 10.38
C PHE A 73 0.00 -1.14 9.18
N PHE A 74 -0.55 -0.12 8.52
CA PHE A 74 0.07 0.50 7.36
C PHE A 74 1.07 1.57 7.76
N ILE A 75 2.24 1.55 7.11
CA ILE A 75 3.23 2.61 7.20
C ILE A 75 3.32 3.28 5.83
N ASP A 76 2.90 4.55 5.78
CA ASP A 76 3.10 5.40 4.63
C ASP A 76 4.52 5.99 4.70
N THR A 77 5.30 5.70 3.68
CA THR A 77 6.68 6.17 3.63
C THR A 77 6.77 7.32 2.63
N PRO A 78 7.16 8.55 3.08
CA PRO A 78 7.48 9.59 2.11
C PRO A 78 8.65 9.11 1.25
N GLY A 79 8.46 9.08 -0.08
CA GLY A 79 9.43 8.75 -1.11
C GLY A 79 10.82 8.24 -0.69
N HIS A 80 11.86 8.79 -1.26
CA HIS A 80 13.26 8.36 -1.12
C HIS A 80 13.83 8.42 0.32
N ALA A 81 13.40 9.36 1.15
CA ALA A 81 14.04 9.64 2.45
C ALA A 81 13.73 8.59 3.54
N ALA A 82 12.53 7.99 3.52
CA ALA A 82 12.13 7.05 4.54
C ALA A 82 12.87 5.70 4.44
N PHE A 83 13.20 5.27 3.23
CA PHE A 83 13.98 4.04 3.04
C PHE A 83 15.39 4.13 3.63
N THR A 84 16.02 5.30 3.54
CA THR A 84 17.36 5.50 4.08
C THR A 84 17.37 5.48 5.61
N SER A 85 16.34 6.00 6.26
CA SER A 85 16.22 5.96 7.71
C SER A 85 15.81 4.59 8.27
N LEU A 86 15.01 3.85 7.51
CA LEU A 86 14.61 2.49 7.84
C LEU A 86 15.80 1.51 7.74
N ARG A 87 16.69 1.72 6.76
CA ARG A 87 17.96 0.97 6.62
C ARG A 87 18.87 1.08 7.84
N LYS A 88 18.97 2.26 8.44
CA LYS A 88 19.90 2.52 9.55
C LYS A 88 19.50 1.83 10.86
N ARG A 89 18.27 1.36 10.99
CA ARG A 89 17.75 0.74 12.22
C ARG A 89 17.73 -0.78 12.23
N GLY A 90 18.34 -1.44 11.23
CA GLY A 90 18.77 -2.85 11.34
C GLY A 90 17.66 -3.87 11.36
N GLY A 91 16.63 -3.75 10.54
CA GLY A 91 15.62 -4.80 10.43
C GLY A 91 14.61 -4.54 9.31
N ALA A 92 14.02 -5.60 8.79
CA ALA A 92 12.83 -5.50 7.96
C ALA A 92 11.70 -4.90 8.84
N LEU A 93 11.36 -3.63 8.60
CA LEU A 93 10.33 -2.93 9.37
C LEU A 93 8.92 -3.36 8.99
N ALA A 94 8.76 -4.08 7.89
CA ALA A 94 7.48 -4.53 7.41
C ALA A 94 7.45 -6.05 7.24
N ASP A 95 6.32 -6.64 7.62
CA ASP A 95 6.03 -8.06 7.39
C ASP A 95 5.62 -8.32 5.94
N LEU A 96 5.04 -7.29 5.29
CA LEU A 96 4.55 -7.30 3.91
C LEU A 96 4.76 -5.92 3.30
N ALA A 97 4.95 -5.86 1.99
CA ALA A 97 4.99 -4.60 1.26
C ALA A 97 4.00 -4.54 0.09
N VAL A 98 3.50 -3.34 -0.18
CA VAL A 98 2.70 -3.00 -1.35
C VAL A 98 3.51 -2.06 -2.22
N LEU A 99 3.91 -2.50 -3.42
CA LEU A 99 4.63 -1.70 -4.40
C LEU A 99 3.66 -1.15 -5.44
N ILE A 100 3.39 0.16 -5.39
CA ILE A 100 2.45 0.81 -6.29
C ILE A 100 3.19 1.34 -7.52
N VAL A 101 2.63 1.05 -8.69
CA VAL A 101 3.16 1.47 -9.99
C VAL A 101 2.02 2.08 -10.80
N ASP A 102 2.20 3.30 -11.26
CA ASP A 102 1.33 3.91 -12.27
C ASP A 102 1.52 3.19 -13.60
N VAL A 103 0.44 2.66 -14.18
CA VAL A 103 0.51 1.87 -15.43
C VAL A 103 0.95 2.71 -16.63
N ASN A 104 0.68 4.02 -16.63
CA ASN A 104 1.07 4.92 -17.70
C ASN A 104 2.55 5.33 -17.63
N ASP A 105 3.08 5.39 -16.42
CA ASP A 105 4.45 5.83 -16.12
C ASP A 105 5.44 4.67 -16.06
N GLY A 106 4.97 3.49 -15.68
CA GLY A 106 5.77 2.28 -15.53
C GLY A 106 6.74 2.34 -14.36
N PHE A 107 7.81 1.56 -14.47
CA PHE A 107 8.84 1.49 -13.44
C PHE A 107 9.80 2.68 -13.53
N LYS A 108 9.90 3.44 -12.46
CA LYS A 108 10.83 4.58 -12.30
C LYS A 108 12.05 4.18 -11.46
N PRO A 109 13.12 4.97 -11.44
CA PRO A 109 14.31 4.65 -10.64
C PRO A 109 14.02 4.33 -9.18
N GLN A 110 13.10 5.05 -8.54
CA GLN A 110 12.68 4.79 -7.15
C GLN A 110 11.92 3.47 -7.00
N THR A 111 11.19 3.03 -8.02
CA THR A 111 10.51 1.73 -8.04
C THR A 111 11.52 0.59 -8.06
N PHE A 112 12.57 0.71 -8.88
CA PHE A 112 13.65 -0.27 -8.92
C PHE A 112 14.45 -0.31 -7.61
N GLU A 113 14.67 0.85 -6.99
CA GLU A 113 15.34 0.92 -5.70
C GLU A 113 14.50 0.22 -4.62
N ALA A 114 13.21 0.50 -4.55
CA ALA A 114 12.28 -0.16 -3.65
C ALA A 114 12.30 -1.69 -3.85
N LEU A 115 12.22 -2.14 -5.10
CA LEU A 115 12.27 -3.56 -5.45
C LEU A 115 13.58 -4.24 -5.00
N ASN A 116 14.71 -3.57 -5.19
CA ASN A 116 16.00 -4.09 -4.75
C ASN A 116 16.09 -4.22 -3.23
N ILE A 117 15.53 -3.26 -2.50
CA ILE A 117 15.45 -3.30 -1.04
C ILE A 117 14.58 -4.46 -0.57
N LEU A 118 13.38 -4.61 -1.14
CA LEU A 118 12.48 -5.71 -0.81
C LEU A 118 13.14 -7.08 -1.04
N LYS A 119 13.86 -7.24 -2.15
CA LYS A 119 14.63 -8.46 -2.46
C LYS A 119 15.77 -8.68 -1.46
N MET A 120 16.53 -7.63 -1.12
CA MET A 120 17.64 -7.71 -0.17
C MET A 120 17.19 -8.19 1.21
N TYR A 121 16.06 -7.65 1.70
CA TYR A 121 15.51 -8.02 3.01
C TYR A 121 14.56 -9.21 2.96
N LYS A 122 14.33 -9.81 1.79
CA LYS A 122 13.39 -10.91 1.57
C LYS A 122 11.99 -10.61 2.10
N THR A 123 11.58 -9.35 2.03
CA THR A 123 10.24 -8.93 2.42
C THR A 123 9.24 -9.36 1.36
N PRO A 124 8.20 -10.14 1.68
CA PRO A 124 7.12 -10.47 0.76
C PRO A 124 6.45 -9.18 0.27
N PHE A 125 6.10 -9.13 -1.01
CA PHE A 125 5.42 -7.95 -1.55
C PHE A 125 4.43 -8.32 -2.66
N ILE A 126 3.45 -7.43 -2.84
CA ILE A 126 2.54 -7.43 -3.99
C ILE A 126 2.80 -6.18 -4.82
N VAL A 127 2.54 -6.26 -6.13
CA VAL A 127 2.59 -5.11 -7.03
C VAL A 127 1.17 -4.68 -7.35
N VAL A 128 0.89 -3.40 -7.17
CA VAL A 128 -0.39 -2.78 -7.49
C VAL A 128 -0.21 -1.91 -8.74
N ALA A 129 -0.86 -2.31 -9.83
CA ALA A 129 -0.98 -1.51 -11.04
C ALA A 129 -2.08 -0.45 -10.82
N ASN A 130 -1.70 0.80 -10.65
CA ASN A 130 -2.60 1.90 -10.32
C ASN A 130 -2.89 2.79 -11.53
N LYS A 131 -3.96 3.58 -11.45
CA LYS A 131 -4.43 4.52 -12.49
C LYS A 131 -4.78 3.84 -13.82
N ILE A 132 -5.33 2.64 -13.75
CA ILE A 132 -5.80 1.91 -14.94
C ILE A 132 -6.93 2.64 -15.66
N ASP A 133 -7.72 3.42 -14.92
CA ASP A 133 -8.77 4.31 -15.40
C ASP A 133 -8.25 5.42 -16.32
N MET A 134 -6.96 5.75 -16.23
CA MET A 134 -6.30 6.77 -17.07
C MET A 134 -5.70 6.20 -18.36
N ILE A 135 -5.82 4.89 -18.62
CA ILE A 135 -5.39 4.28 -19.87
C ILE A 135 -6.33 4.72 -20.99
N PHE A 136 -5.77 5.20 -22.11
CA PHE A 136 -6.57 5.61 -23.27
C PHE A 136 -7.48 4.46 -23.74
N GLY A 137 -8.78 4.75 -23.85
CA GLY A 137 -9.79 3.76 -24.25
C GLY A 137 -10.25 2.81 -23.12
N TRP A 138 -9.87 3.09 -21.87
CA TRP A 138 -10.41 2.34 -20.72
C TRP A 138 -11.90 2.63 -20.54
N GLU A 139 -12.70 1.57 -20.52
CA GLU A 139 -14.12 1.62 -20.18
C GLU A 139 -14.39 0.84 -18.92
N THR A 140 -15.04 1.48 -17.95
CA THR A 140 -15.47 0.81 -16.72
C THR A 140 -16.80 0.13 -16.97
N HIS A 141 -16.86 -1.18 -16.84
CA HIS A 141 -18.10 -1.94 -16.88
C HIS A 141 -18.52 -2.31 -15.47
N GLU A 142 -19.65 -1.75 -15.01
CA GLU A 142 -20.22 -2.13 -13.72
C GLU A 142 -20.58 -3.63 -13.72
N GLY A 143 -20.17 -4.34 -12.67
CA GLY A 143 -20.52 -5.73 -12.46
C GLY A 143 -19.55 -6.78 -13.02
N LEU A 144 -18.46 -6.38 -13.70
CA LEU A 144 -17.39 -7.30 -14.05
C LEU A 144 -16.42 -7.45 -12.89
N SER A 145 -16.56 -8.54 -12.13
CA SER A 145 -15.48 -8.96 -11.23
C SER A 145 -14.36 -9.59 -12.04
N PHE A 146 -13.11 -9.32 -11.69
CA PHE A 146 -11.97 -10.09 -12.17
C PHE A 146 -12.19 -11.55 -11.75
N LYS A 147 -12.37 -12.43 -12.72
CA LYS A 147 -12.37 -13.88 -12.53
C LYS A 147 -10.96 -14.40 -12.72
#